data_f5b7fd4ea2a370f47c05ba7edbb4bdb8
#
_entry.id   f5b7fd4ea2a370f47c05ba7edbb4bdb8
#
_cell.length_a   1.000
_cell.length_b   1.000
_cell.length_c   1.000
_cell.angle_alpha   90.00
_cell.angle_beta   90.00
_cell.angle_gamma   90.00
#
_symmetry.space_group_name_H-M   'P 1'
#
loop_
_entity.id
_entity.type
_entity.pdbx_description
1 polymer ?
#
loop_
_entity_poly.entity_id
_entity_poly.type
_entity_poly.pdbx_seq_one_letter_code
_entity_poly.pdbx_strand_id
1 'polypeptide(L)'
;MKVALFTETYLPYINGVVTHVKILKEGLEKLGHDVLIVTADTNAKRHYVRDGILHCPATSFKRFYDYGLATPVSSTRLKLVKRFNPDIIHIHNEFGVGFSGAMIAKILKVPLVYTLHTMYDDYLYYVAPRPFIPIVKKTSRKYARFLANKANALTGPSKKVEEYFHSCGVYKDVNVIPNPVELDIFLPHNIDEEKKNAFRGKYGISENTMLVCFCGRLGREKSVDVLFKYWAKRVKPADDMKLLIIGGGPSEEELKKLAVELGIQDMVIFTGKVDHKELPPYYASCDLYITASLSDTNSISMLEAMATGLPVLHRYDPLNEGQVKNGINGYIYHDDAEMYNYLVMMKNQTPEEKERFRQSVRDSVNQAGCENLANYLITVYTKAYEKALEKKEKETV
;
A
#
# COMPACT_ATOMS: atom_id res chain seq x y z
N MET A 1 -25.90 3.32 -3.29
CA MET A 1 -25.72 2.32 -2.21
C MET A 1 -25.15 2.99 -0.97
N LYS A 2 -25.44 2.44 0.20
CA LYS A 2 -24.81 2.81 1.48
C LYS A 2 -23.70 1.81 1.81
N VAL A 3 -22.45 2.27 1.85
CA VAL A 3 -21.29 1.40 2.05
C VAL A 3 -20.64 1.72 3.39
N ALA A 4 -20.46 0.73 4.27
CA ALA A 4 -19.72 0.89 5.51
C ALA A 4 -18.32 0.26 5.36
N LEU A 5 -17.29 1.08 5.37
CA LEU A 5 -15.87 0.68 5.27
C LEU A 5 -15.26 0.57 6.66
N PHE A 6 -14.82 -0.62 7.02
CA PHE A 6 -14.22 -0.91 8.32
C PHE A 6 -12.71 -1.03 8.19
N THR A 7 -11.99 -0.16 8.89
CA THR A 7 -10.52 -0.14 8.88
C THR A 7 -9.98 0.19 10.26
N GLU A 8 -8.97 -0.53 10.74
CA GLU A 8 -8.37 -0.27 12.06
C GLU A 8 -7.62 1.07 12.08
N THR A 9 -7.03 1.47 10.94
CA THR A 9 -6.30 2.73 10.82
C THR A 9 -6.93 3.63 9.77
N TYR A 10 -7.11 4.91 10.11
CA TYR A 10 -7.55 5.95 9.20
C TYR A 10 -6.81 7.25 9.51
N LEU A 11 -7.10 8.34 8.79
CA LEU A 11 -6.47 9.63 9.04
C LEU A 11 -6.48 10.00 10.55
N PRO A 12 -5.41 10.58 11.10
CA PRO A 12 -4.23 11.14 10.44
C PRO A 12 -3.06 10.16 10.20
N TYR A 13 -3.25 8.86 10.39
CA TYR A 13 -2.20 7.88 10.08
C TYR A 13 -1.88 7.86 8.59
N ILE A 14 -0.63 7.55 8.25
CA ILE A 14 -0.14 7.45 6.87
C ILE A 14 0.36 6.04 6.61
N ASN A 15 -0.37 5.27 5.81
CA ASN A 15 0.03 3.96 5.31
C ASN A 15 -0.84 3.59 4.09
N GLY A 16 -0.46 2.54 3.36
CA GLY A 16 -1.15 2.12 2.14
C GLY A 16 -2.64 1.80 2.33
N VAL A 17 -3.04 1.24 3.48
CA VAL A 17 -4.46 0.94 3.76
C VAL A 17 -5.25 2.23 3.94
N VAL A 18 -4.71 3.21 4.67
CA VAL A 18 -5.34 4.52 4.87
C VAL A 18 -5.54 5.23 3.52
N THR A 19 -4.49 5.25 2.68
CA THR A 19 -4.55 5.84 1.34
C THR A 19 -5.62 5.15 0.50
N HIS A 20 -5.64 3.82 0.47
CA HIS A 20 -6.64 3.05 -0.27
C HIS A 20 -8.07 3.37 0.18
N VAL A 21 -8.35 3.32 1.49
CA VAL A 21 -9.70 3.56 2.04
C VAL A 21 -10.15 5.02 1.83
N LYS A 22 -9.22 5.98 1.95
CA LYS A 22 -9.48 7.39 1.67
C LYS A 22 -9.92 7.60 0.22
N ILE A 23 -9.11 7.11 -0.73
CA ILE A 23 -9.38 7.25 -2.16
C ILE A 23 -10.66 6.51 -2.56
N LEU A 24 -10.91 5.33 -1.98
CA LEU A 24 -12.15 4.59 -2.19
C LEU A 24 -13.37 5.37 -1.72
N LYS A 25 -13.31 5.97 -0.52
CA LYS A 25 -14.38 6.82 0.00
C LYS A 25 -14.68 7.97 -0.97
N GLU A 26 -13.64 8.71 -1.37
CA GLU A 26 -13.77 9.83 -2.31
C GLU A 26 -14.38 9.42 -3.65
N GLY A 27 -13.94 8.28 -4.21
CA GLY A 27 -14.49 7.76 -5.46
C GLY A 27 -15.95 7.34 -5.34
N LEU A 28 -16.32 6.63 -4.26
CA LEU A 28 -17.71 6.23 -4.02
C LEU A 28 -18.64 7.44 -3.82
N GLU A 29 -18.20 8.46 -3.09
CA GLU A 29 -18.97 9.69 -2.87
C GLU A 29 -19.14 10.50 -4.16
N LYS A 30 -18.10 10.59 -5.01
CA LYS A 30 -18.19 11.21 -6.36
C LYS A 30 -19.22 10.51 -7.25
N LEU A 31 -19.37 9.19 -7.09
CA LEU A 31 -20.36 8.39 -7.82
C LEU A 31 -21.75 8.39 -7.16
N GLY A 32 -21.99 9.23 -6.15
CA GLY A 32 -23.28 9.40 -5.48
C GLY A 32 -23.65 8.33 -4.49
N HIS A 33 -22.67 7.63 -3.91
CA HIS A 33 -22.89 6.64 -2.85
C HIS A 33 -22.65 7.25 -1.45
N ASP A 34 -23.44 6.81 -0.45
CA ASP A 34 -23.22 7.19 0.93
C ASP A 34 -22.16 6.31 1.55
N VAL A 35 -21.16 6.89 2.20
CA VAL A 35 -20.03 6.14 2.81
C VAL A 35 -19.92 6.44 4.30
N LEU A 36 -19.82 5.39 5.12
CA LEU A 36 -19.46 5.46 6.52
C LEU A 36 -18.14 4.76 6.75
N ILE A 37 -17.10 5.51 7.16
CA ILE A 37 -15.86 4.92 7.67
C ILE A 37 -16.08 4.51 9.13
N VAL A 38 -15.66 3.30 9.50
CA VAL A 38 -15.62 2.84 10.90
C VAL A 38 -14.18 2.54 11.26
N THR A 39 -13.60 3.32 12.20
CA THR A 39 -12.17 3.23 12.51
C THR A 39 -11.87 3.28 14.00
N ALA A 40 -10.71 2.75 14.40
CA ALA A 40 -10.20 2.87 15.75
C ALA A 40 -9.63 4.29 15.98
N ASP A 41 -9.87 4.84 17.17
CA ASP A 41 -9.36 6.15 17.59
C ASP A 41 -8.90 6.08 19.04
N THR A 42 -7.59 6.23 19.25
CA THR A 42 -6.96 6.18 20.58
C THR A 42 -7.26 7.40 21.43
N ASN A 43 -7.72 8.49 20.82
CA ASN A 43 -8.11 9.72 21.52
C ASN A 43 -9.61 9.74 21.90
N ALA A 44 -10.40 8.85 21.30
CA ALA A 44 -11.83 8.75 21.56
C ALA A 44 -12.11 8.09 22.92
N LYS A 45 -12.84 8.78 23.79
CA LYS A 45 -13.34 8.21 25.06
C LYS A 45 -14.68 7.46 24.89
N ARG A 46 -15.42 7.76 23.82
CA ARG A 46 -16.71 7.17 23.46
C ARG A 46 -16.87 7.11 21.95
N HIS A 47 -17.76 6.24 21.46
CA HIS A 47 -18.11 6.22 20.04
C HIS A 47 -18.79 7.54 19.65
N TYR A 48 -18.36 8.13 18.53
CA TYR A 48 -19.01 9.30 17.92
C TYR A 48 -18.85 9.26 16.40
N VAL A 49 -19.76 9.93 15.71
CA VAL A 49 -19.71 10.10 14.25
C VAL A 49 -19.39 11.56 13.95
N ARG A 50 -18.42 11.77 13.09
CA ARG A 50 -18.05 13.10 12.59
C ARG A 50 -17.61 12.97 11.13
N ASP A 51 -18.11 13.82 10.26
CA ASP A 51 -17.73 13.88 8.82
C ASP A 51 -17.78 12.52 8.08
N GLY A 52 -18.84 11.74 8.36
CA GLY A 52 -18.99 10.40 7.79
C GLY A 52 -18.04 9.35 8.38
N ILE A 53 -17.37 9.65 9.51
CA ILE A 53 -16.43 8.75 10.18
C ILE A 53 -16.96 8.39 11.56
N LEU A 54 -17.13 7.10 11.83
CA LEU A 54 -17.42 6.55 13.15
C LEU A 54 -16.12 6.23 13.87
N HIS A 55 -15.77 7.06 14.84
CA HIS A 55 -14.62 6.90 15.71
C HIS A 55 -14.93 5.93 16.85
N CYS A 56 -14.14 4.87 16.96
CA CYS A 56 -14.29 3.84 17.97
C CYS A 56 -13.17 3.93 19.00
N PRO A 57 -13.46 4.01 20.32
CA PRO A 57 -12.45 3.98 21.36
C PRO A 57 -11.51 2.80 21.19
N ALA A 58 -10.21 3.05 21.28
CA ALA A 58 -9.17 2.07 21.03
C ALA A 58 -8.01 2.22 22.02
N THR A 59 -7.32 1.11 22.26
CA THR A 59 -6.08 1.09 23.05
C THR A 59 -4.89 1.15 22.10
N SER A 60 -3.92 2.05 22.38
CA SER A 60 -2.70 2.13 21.60
C SER A 60 -1.77 0.95 21.91
N PHE A 61 -1.19 0.38 20.87
CA PHE A 61 -0.18 -0.65 20.94
C PHE A 61 1.15 -0.13 20.40
N LYS A 62 2.06 0.28 21.29
CA LYS A 62 3.40 0.81 20.94
C LYS A 62 4.19 -0.09 19.99
N ARG A 63 4.05 -1.41 20.12
CA ARG A 63 4.72 -2.38 19.24
C ARG A 63 4.20 -2.38 17.80
N PHE A 64 3.03 -1.81 17.56
CA PHE A 64 2.39 -1.70 16.25
C PHE A 64 2.24 -0.22 15.83
N TYR A 65 3.34 0.53 15.89
CA TYR A 65 3.40 1.92 15.39
C TYR A 65 2.38 2.87 16.04
N ASP A 66 2.06 2.63 17.32
CA ASP A 66 1.01 3.34 18.07
C ASP A 66 -0.39 3.25 17.44
N TYR A 67 -0.63 2.28 16.55
CA TYR A 67 -1.97 2.04 16.03
C TYR A 67 -2.92 1.63 17.16
N GLY A 68 -4.14 2.17 17.09
CA GLY A 68 -5.19 1.79 18.00
C GLY A 68 -5.78 0.44 17.63
N LEU A 69 -6.08 -0.40 18.63
CA LEU A 69 -6.89 -1.59 18.47
C LEU A 69 -8.20 -1.39 19.24
N ALA A 70 -9.31 -1.33 18.52
CA ALA A 70 -10.63 -1.21 19.12
C ALA A 70 -11.14 -2.57 19.61
N THR A 71 -12.03 -2.55 20.61
CA THR A 71 -12.68 -3.80 21.05
C THR A 71 -13.45 -4.43 19.90
N PRO A 72 -13.36 -5.75 19.68
CA PRO A 72 -14.03 -6.43 18.58
C PRO A 72 -15.57 -6.43 18.70
N VAL A 73 -16.10 -6.29 19.91
CA VAL A 73 -17.55 -6.28 20.19
C VAL A 73 -17.94 -4.95 20.84
N SER A 74 -18.97 -4.29 20.30
CA SER A 74 -19.56 -3.06 20.85
C SER A 74 -21.01 -2.90 20.42
N SER A 75 -21.90 -2.86 21.41
CA SER A 75 -23.34 -2.62 21.17
C SER A 75 -23.60 -1.21 20.64
N THR A 76 -22.81 -0.22 21.07
CA THR A 76 -22.91 1.16 20.57
C THR A 76 -22.51 1.24 19.10
N ARG A 77 -21.40 0.59 18.71
CA ARG A 77 -20.97 0.51 17.30
C ARG A 77 -22.04 -0.16 16.44
N LEU A 78 -22.57 -1.30 16.90
CA LEU A 78 -23.67 -1.99 16.21
C LEU A 78 -24.88 -1.06 16.00
N LYS A 79 -25.32 -0.33 17.04
CA LYS A 79 -26.46 0.60 16.95
C LYS A 79 -26.21 1.71 15.94
N LEU A 80 -25.00 2.30 15.93
CA LEU A 80 -24.64 3.39 15.01
C LEU A 80 -24.56 2.91 13.56
N VAL A 81 -23.93 1.74 13.30
CA VAL A 81 -23.90 1.14 11.97
C VAL A 81 -25.29 0.73 11.50
N LYS A 82 -26.13 0.16 12.38
CA LYS A 82 -27.53 -0.15 12.06
C LYS A 82 -28.34 1.10 11.70
N ARG A 83 -28.09 2.25 12.38
CA ARG A 83 -28.75 3.53 12.05
C ARG A 83 -28.31 4.05 10.66
N PHE A 84 -27.07 3.85 10.27
CA PHE A 84 -26.60 4.17 8.92
C PHE A 84 -27.29 3.30 7.85
N ASN A 85 -27.68 2.07 8.23
CA ASN A 85 -28.38 1.09 7.38
C ASN A 85 -27.60 0.76 6.11
N PRO A 86 -26.38 0.15 6.21
CA PRO A 86 -25.56 -0.13 5.05
C PRO A 86 -26.16 -1.23 4.16
N ASP A 87 -25.99 -1.08 2.84
CA ASP A 87 -26.25 -2.14 1.86
C ASP A 87 -25.08 -3.13 1.78
N ILE A 88 -23.86 -2.65 2.03
CA ILE A 88 -22.61 -3.41 2.00
C ILE A 88 -21.77 -3.06 3.22
N ILE A 89 -21.14 -4.07 3.81
CA ILE A 89 -20.05 -3.92 4.77
C ILE A 89 -18.76 -4.41 4.11
N HIS A 90 -17.73 -3.56 4.08
CA HIS A 90 -16.43 -3.88 3.52
C HIS A 90 -15.34 -3.73 4.58
N ILE A 91 -14.61 -4.81 4.88
CA ILE A 91 -13.53 -4.80 5.86
C ILE A 91 -12.18 -4.76 5.16
N HIS A 92 -11.29 -3.89 5.66
CA HIS A 92 -9.94 -3.67 5.15
C HIS A 92 -8.84 -4.11 6.13
N ASN A 93 -9.23 -4.52 7.33
CA ASN A 93 -8.35 -5.11 8.35
C ASN A 93 -9.10 -6.26 9.04
N GLU A 94 -8.35 -7.13 9.68
CA GLU A 94 -8.89 -8.39 10.23
C GLU A 94 -9.23 -8.32 11.72
N PHE A 95 -8.53 -7.46 12.47
CA PHE A 95 -8.63 -7.38 13.92
C PHE A 95 -9.66 -6.31 14.35
N GLY A 96 -9.92 -6.19 15.64
CA GLY A 96 -10.70 -5.13 16.26
C GLY A 96 -11.93 -4.68 15.46
N VAL A 97 -11.78 -3.58 14.75
CA VAL A 97 -12.86 -2.98 13.93
C VAL A 97 -13.24 -3.91 12.77
N GLY A 98 -12.29 -4.53 12.08
CA GLY A 98 -12.57 -5.43 10.96
C GLY A 98 -13.36 -6.66 11.37
N PHE A 99 -12.97 -7.33 12.47
CA PHE A 99 -13.74 -8.42 13.04
C PHE A 99 -15.17 -7.98 13.44
N SER A 100 -15.26 -6.79 14.04
CA SER A 100 -16.57 -6.18 14.36
C SER A 100 -17.43 -6.02 13.12
N GLY A 101 -16.85 -5.57 11.99
CA GLY A 101 -17.52 -5.45 10.70
C GLY A 101 -18.11 -6.78 10.23
N ALA A 102 -17.30 -7.85 10.29
CA ALA A 102 -17.76 -9.19 9.92
C ALA A 102 -18.90 -9.71 10.82
N MET A 103 -18.84 -9.41 12.13
CA MET A 103 -19.95 -9.75 13.05
C MET A 103 -21.21 -8.93 12.76
N ILE A 104 -21.07 -7.63 12.54
CA ILE A 104 -22.19 -6.72 12.28
C ILE A 104 -22.86 -7.10 10.94
N ALA A 105 -22.07 -7.43 9.90
CA ALA A 105 -22.60 -7.92 8.63
C ALA A 105 -23.51 -9.14 8.82
N LYS A 106 -23.07 -10.11 9.64
CA LYS A 106 -23.87 -11.29 9.97
C LYS A 106 -25.16 -10.94 10.73
N ILE A 107 -25.08 -10.05 11.74
CA ILE A 107 -26.24 -9.64 12.55
C ILE A 107 -27.29 -8.89 11.72
N LEU A 108 -26.82 -7.97 10.86
CA LEU A 108 -27.69 -7.16 10.01
C LEU A 108 -28.12 -7.90 8.73
N LYS A 109 -27.55 -9.09 8.47
CA LYS A 109 -27.76 -9.87 7.24
C LYS A 109 -27.40 -9.07 5.97
N VAL A 110 -26.33 -8.29 6.06
CA VAL A 110 -25.76 -7.47 4.98
C VAL A 110 -24.57 -8.20 4.37
N PRO A 111 -24.37 -8.17 3.03
CA PRO A 111 -23.21 -8.76 2.38
C PRO A 111 -21.90 -8.20 2.93
N LEU A 112 -20.93 -9.09 3.12
CA LEU A 112 -19.57 -8.78 3.58
C LEU A 112 -18.61 -8.89 2.42
N VAL A 113 -17.85 -7.83 2.16
CA VAL A 113 -16.67 -7.82 1.29
C VAL A 113 -15.41 -7.74 2.16
N TYR A 114 -14.37 -8.45 1.80
CA TYR A 114 -13.11 -8.45 2.52
C TYR A 114 -11.93 -8.23 1.58
N THR A 115 -11.22 -7.11 1.80
CA THR A 115 -9.94 -6.82 1.14
C THR A 115 -8.78 -7.20 2.06
N LEU A 116 -7.90 -8.08 1.60
CA LEU A 116 -6.63 -8.36 2.26
C LEU A 116 -5.56 -7.43 1.71
N HIS A 117 -5.06 -6.52 2.54
CA HIS A 117 -3.97 -5.60 2.19
C HIS A 117 -2.59 -6.10 2.60
N THR A 118 -2.51 -6.91 3.65
CA THR A 118 -1.26 -7.30 4.29
C THR A 118 -1.16 -8.82 4.42
N MET A 119 -0.12 -9.39 3.86
CA MET A 119 0.24 -10.78 4.11
C MET A 119 0.98 -10.84 5.45
N TYR A 120 0.27 -11.25 6.50
CA TYR A 120 0.82 -11.24 7.86
C TYR A 120 2.06 -12.10 8.03
N ASP A 121 2.23 -13.12 7.21
CA ASP A 121 3.38 -14.01 7.25
C ASP A 121 4.72 -13.25 7.19
N ASP A 122 4.77 -12.14 6.44
CA ASP A 122 5.97 -11.31 6.26
C ASP A 122 6.26 -10.38 7.45
N TYR A 123 5.31 -10.28 8.41
CA TYR A 123 5.39 -9.36 9.54
C TYR A 123 5.43 -10.08 10.89
N LEU A 124 5.40 -11.41 10.92
CA LEU A 124 5.31 -12.18 12.16
C LEU A 124 6.53 -12.00 13.09
N TYR A 125 7.69 -11.67 12.53
CA TYR A 125 8.90 -11.41 13.31
C TYR A 125 8.83 -10.14 14.16
N TYR A 126 7.86 -9.22 13.87
CA TYR A 126 7.60 -8.07 14.74
C TYR A 126 6.76 -8.43 15.97
N VAL A 127 5.93 -9.47 15.85
CA VAL A 127 4.95 -9.83 16.90
C VAL A 127 5.38 -10.99 17.77
N ALA A 128 6.22 -11.90 17.26
CA ALA A 128 6.60 -13.12 17.95
C ALA A 128 8.10 -13.38 17.92
N PRO A 129 8.70 -13.87 19.05
CA PRO A 129 10.04 -14.42 19.05
C PRO A 129 10.16 -15.57 18.02
N ARG A 130 11.35 -15.74 17.43
CA ARG A 130 11.61 -16.73 16.36
C ARG A 130 11.02 -18.13 16.61
N PRO A 131 11.14 -18.76 17.81
CA PRO A 131 10.61 -20.10 18.01
C PRO A 131 9.08 -20.20 17.95
N PHE A 132 8.36 -19.10 18.17
CA PHE A 132 6.89 -19.05 18.17
C PHE A 132 6.29 -18.67 16.80
N ILE A 133 7.10 -18.19 15.84
CA ILE A 133 6.64 -17.77 14.51
C ILE A 133 5.80 -18.87 13.83
N PRO A 134 6.16 -20.16 13.80
CA PRO A 134 5.36 -21.20 13.14
C PRO A 134 3.95 -21.34 13.73
N ILE A 135 3.82 -21.19 15.05
CA ILE A 135 2.52 -21.29 15.75
C ILE A 135 1.66 -20.08 15.41
N VAL A 136 2.24 -18.87 15.49
CA VAL A 136 1.53 -17.62 15.17
C VAL A 136 1.12 -17.61 13.69
N LYS A 137 1.97 -18.07 12.79
CA LYS A 137 1.69 -18.24 11.37
C LYS A 137 0.49 -19.16 11.12
N LYS A 138 0.47 -20.32 11.77
CA LYS A 138 -0.64 -21.27 11.66
C LYS A 138 -1.96 -20.65 12.17
N THR A 139 -1.90 -19.88 13.24
CA THR A 139 -3.06 -19.24 13.85
C THR A 139 -3.59 -18.08 12.98
N SER A 140 -2.69 -17.22 12.48
CA SER A 140 -3.06 -16.11 11.60
C SER A 140 -3.71 -16.60 10.31
N ARG A 141 -3.17 -17.67 9.70
CA ARG A 141 -3.75 -18.29 8.51
C ARG A 141 -5.14 -18.90 8.75
N LYS A 142 -5.34 -19.58 9.91
CA LYS A 142 -6.67 -20.07 10.29
C LYS A 142 -7.66 -18.93 10.47
N TYR A 143 -7.22 -17.80 11.01
CA TYR A 143 -8.04 -16.63 11.23
C TYR A 143 -8.39 -15.93 9.90
N ALA A 144 -7.43 -15.75 9.00
CA ALA A 144 -7.69 -15.24 7.65
C ALA A 144 -8.69 -16.13 6.90
N ARG A 145 -8.53 -17.46 6.96
CA ARG A 145 -9.49 -18.42 6.41
C ARG A 145 -10.88 -18.27 7.00
N PHE A 146 -10.99 -18.07 8.32
CA PHE A 146 -12.29 -17.89 8.97
C PHE A 146 -13.02 -16.65 8.44
N LEU A 147 -12.33 -15.50 8.31
CA LEU A 147 -12.92 -14.28 7.76
C LEU A 147 -13.25 -14.42 6.28
N ALA A 148 -12.35 -14.96 5.48
CA ALA A 148 -12.54 -15.17 4.06
C ALA A 148 -13.75 -16.08 3.77
N ASN A 149 -13.98 -17.13 4.58
CA ASN A 149 -15.13 -17.99 4.43
C ASN A 149 -16.47 -17.31 4.76
N LYS A 150 -16.43 -16.26 5.59
CA LYS A 150 -17.64 -15.47 5.92
C LYS A 150 -17.94 -14.39 4.88
N ALA A 151 -16.95 -13.96 4.11
CA ALA A 151 -17.10 -12.93 3.09
C ALA A 151 -17.88 -13.46 1.88
N ASN A 152 -18.75 -12.61 1.33
CA ASN A 152 -19.48 -12.85 0.08
C ASN A 152 -18.57 -12.63 -1.14
N ALA A 153 -17.61 -11.70 -1.04
CA ALA A 153 -16.59 -11.48 -2.04
C ALA A 153 -15.23 -11.20 -1.35
N LEU A 154 -14.16 -11.66 -2.00
CA LEU A 154 -12.78 -11.39 -1.61
C LEU A 154 -12.14 -10.46 -2.64
N THR A 155 -11.33 -9.52 -2.16
CA THR A 155 -10.56 -8.61 -2.99
C THR A 155 -9.12 -8.51 -2.48
N GLY A 156 -8.22 -8.09 -3.35
CA GLY A 156 -6.83 -7.83 -3.00
C GLY A 156 -6.10 -7.08 -4.09
N PRO A 157 -4.99 -6.39 -3.77
CA PRO A 157 -4.31 -5.50 -4.72
C PRO A 157 -3.46 -6.22 -5.77
N SER A 158 -3.23 -7.52 -5.63
CA SER A 158 -2.51 -8.33 -6.62
C SER A 158 -2.82 -9.83 -6.48
N LYS A 159 -2.33 -10.62 -7.43
CA LYS A 159 -2.42 -12.09 -7.40
C LYS A 159 -1.76 -12.72 -6.16
N LYS A 160 -0.80 -12.06 -5.53
CA LYS A 160 -0.22 -12.50 -4.25
C LYS A 160 -1.26 -12.78 -3.18
N VAL A 161 -2.33 -11.99 -3.16
CA VAL A 161 -3.41 -12.15 -2.20
C VAL A 161 -4.18 -13.46 -2.45
N GLU A 162 -4.39 -13.82 -3.71
CA GLU A 162 -5.02 -15.09 -4.07
C GLU A 162 -4.15 -16.27 -3.61
N GLU A 163 -2.85 -16.25 -3.91
CA GLU A 163 -1.89 -17.26 -3.45
C GLU A 163 -1.82 -17.35 -1.92
N TYR A 164 -1.87 -16.21 -1.23
CA TYR A 164 -1.93 -16.20 0.22
C TYR A 164 -3.20 -16.87 0.74
N PHE A 165 -4.37 -16.58 0.17
CA PHE A 165 -5.62 -17.24 0.54
C PHE A 165 -5.58 -18.75 0.25
N HIS A 166 -5.01 -19.17 -0.90
CA HIS A 166 -4.78 -20.57 -1.19
C HIS A 166 -3.91 -21.24 -0.11
N SER A 167 -2.83 -20.57 0.32
CA SER A 167 -1.98 -21.05 1.41
C SER A 167 -2.70 -21.14 2.77
N CYS A 168 -3.79 -20.39 2.93
CA CYS A 168 -4.68 -20.47 4.10
C CYS A 168 -5.76 -21.54 3.95
N GLY A 169 -5.84 -22.23 2.79
CA GLY A 169 -6.87 -23.20 2.47
C GLY A 169 -8.21 -22.58 2.07
N VAL A 170 -8.17 -21.42 1.41
CA VAL A 170 -9.33 -20.72 0.85
C VAL A 170 -9.19 -20.73 -0.68
N TYR A 171 -10.15 -21.32 -1.37
CA TYR A 171 -10.16 -21.48 -2.83
C TYR A 171 -11.34 -20.73 -3.47
N LYS A 172 -11.67 -19.57 -2.93
CA LYS A 172 -12.64 -18.65 -3.52
C LYS A 172 -11.94 -17.71 -4.48
N ASP A 173 -12.65 -17.31 -5.53
CA ASP A 173 -12.18 -16.28 -6.46
C ASP A 173 -11.85 -14.97 -5.71
N VAL A 174 -10.72 -14.41 -6.01
CA VAL A 174 -10.28 -13.11 -5.50
C VAL A 174 -10.35 -12.09 -6.61
N ASN A 175 -11.10 -11.02 -6.40
CA ASN A 175 -11.12 -9.89 -7.32
C ASN A 175 -9.83 -9.09 -7.14
N VAL A 176 -8.93 -9.16 -8.10
CA VAL A 176 -7.67 -8.41 -8.07
C VAL A 176 -7.95 -6.97 -8.49
N ILE A 177 -7.76 -6.04 -7.55
CA ILE A 177 -8.02 -4.63 -7.71
C ILE A 177 -6.75 -3.88 -7.31
N PRO A 178 -5.93 -3.37 -8.24
CA PRO A 178 -4.72 -2.62 -7.91
C PRO A 178 -5.00 -1.46 -6.96
N ASN A 179 -4.03 -1.14 -6.11
CA ASN A 179 -4.14 0.00 -5.23
C ASN A 179 -4.28 1.30 -6.04
N PRO A 180 -5.09 2.25 -5.55
CA PRO A 180 -5.20 3.56 -6.15
C PRO A 180 -4.05 4.48 -5.71
N VAL A 181 -3.86 5.56 -6.45
CA VAL A 181 -2.97 6.67 -6.11
C VAL A 181 -3.72 8.01 -6.23
N GLU A 182 -3.35 8.97 -5.41
CA GLU A 182 -3.82 10.37 -5.52
C GLU A 182 -3.11 11.03 -6.71
N LEU A 183 -3.55 10.72 -7.95
CA LEU A 183 -2.87 11.17 -9.16
C LEU A 183 -2.61 12.67 -9.17
N ASP A 184 -3.60 13.46 -8.79
CA ASP A 184 -3.57 14.93 -8.92
C ASP A 184 -2.35 15.57 -8.25
N ILE A 185 -1.96 15.10 -7.05
CA ILE A 185 -0.82 15.70 -6.33
C ILE A 185 0.54 15.32 -6.91
N PHE A 186 0.61 14.23 -7.69
CA PHE A 186 1.84 13.72 -8.30
C PHE A 186 2.00 14.10 -9.78
N LEU A 187 1.00 14.77 -10.38
CA LEU A 187 1.10 15.20 -11.77
C LEU A 187 2.16 16.32 -11.92
N PRO A 188 2.97 16.29 -13.00
CA PRO A 188 4.08 17.22 -13.17
C PRO A 188 3.73 18.70 -13.06
N HIS A 189 2.54 19.10 -13.54
CA HIS A 189 2.10 20.51 -13.48
C HIS A 189 1.74 21.00 -12.07
N ASN A 190 1.60 20.09 -11.09
CA ASN A 190 1.34 20.41 -9.70
C ASN A 190 2.61 20.35 -8.84
N ILE A 191 3.77 20.03 -9.46
CA ILE A 191 5.04 19.93 -8.76
C ILE A 191 5.71 21.31 -8.70
N ASP A 192 6.13 21.68 -7.51
CA ASP A 192 6.84 22.91 -7.24
C ASP A 192 8.31 22.81 -7.72
N GLU A 193 8.62 23.43 -8.86
CA GLU A 193 9.96 23.41 -9.46
C GLU A 193 11.02 24.08 -8.57
N GLU A 194 10.65 25.10 -7.78
CA GLU A 194 11.61 25.72 -6.82
C GLU A 194 11.99 24.73 -5.73
N LYS A 195 11.04 23.97 -5.21
CA LYS A 195 11.29 22.92 -4.21
C LYS A 195 12.13 21.78 -4.78
N LYS A 196 11.87 21.38 -6.03
CA LYS A 196 12.67 20.36 -6.74
C LYS A 196 14.13 20.81 -6.86
N ASN A 197 14.40 22.05 -7.29
CA ASN A 197 15.73 22.58 -7.45
C ASN A 197 16.43 22.79 -6.10
N ALA A 198 15.71 23.32 -5.09
CA ALA A 198 16.21 23.45 -3.73
C ALA A 198 16.59 22.12 -3.10
N PHE A 199 15.87 21.02 -3.43
CA PHE A 199 16.19 19.69 -2.96
C PHE A 199 17.55 19.22 -3.43
N ARG A 200 17.84 19.31 -4.74
CA ARG A 200 19.16 18.90 -5.28
C ARG A 200 20.29 19.74 -4.68
N GLY A 201 20.09 21.05 -4.54
CA GLY A 201 21.04 21.95 -3.88
C GLY A 201 21.31 21.60 -2.42
N LYS A 202 20.25 21.29 -1.64
CA LYS A 202 20.35 20.88 -0.23
C LYS A 202 21.27 19.68 0.00
N TYR A 203 21.25 18.72 -0.91
CA TYR A 203 22.03 17.48 -0.80
C TYR A 203 23.30 17.48 -1.66
N GLY A 204 23.66 18.63 -2.26
CA GLY A 204 24.85 18.76 -3.10
C GLY A 204 24.86 17.80 -4.31
N ILE A 205 23.67 17.60 -4.92
CA ILE A 205 23.50 16.70 -6.06
C ILE A 205 23.63 17.52 -7.34
N SER A 206 24.63 17.21 -8.16
CA SER A 206 24.85 17.90 -9.43
C SER A 206 23.74 17.54 -10.44
N GLU A 207 23.58 18.38 -11.48
CA GLU A 207 22.61 18.12 -12.54
C GLU A 207 22.89 16.84 -13.31
N ASN A 208 24.15 16.46 -13.44
CA ASN A 208 24.60 15.25 -14.14
C ASN A 208 24.50 13.97 -13.30
N THR A 209 24.41 14.11 -11.98
CA THR A 209 24.29 12.96 -11.07
C THR A 209 22.92 12.28 -11.25
N MET A 210 22.92 11.01 -11.60
CA MET A 210 21.70 10.22 -11.62
C MET A 210 21.22 9.94 -10.19
N LEU A 211 20.03 10.42 -9.85
CA LEU A 211 19.42 10.22 -8.55
C LEU A 211 18.36 9.12 -8.61
N VAL A 212 18.64 8.03 -7.93
CA VAL A 212 17.76 6.86 -7.85
C VAL A 212 17.10 6.83 -6.49
N CYS A 213 15.77 6.70 -6.39
CA CYS A 213 15.09 6.70 -5.10
C CYS A 213 14.40 5.38 -4.76
N PHE A 214 14.40 5.08 -3.47
CA PHE A 214 13.47 4.17 -2.81
C PHE A 214 12.58 5.00 -1.89
N CYS A 215 11.29 4.73 -1.85
CA CYS A 215 10.38 5.36 -0.89
C CYS A 215 9.55 4.30 -0.18
N GLY A 216 9.51 4.39 1.15
CA GLY A 216 8.70 3.51 1.96
C GLY A 216 9.18 3.38 3.41
N ARG A 217 8.47 2.57 4.18
CA ARG A 217 8.86 2.25 5.54
C ARG A 217 10.15 1.40 5.53
N LEU A 218 11.12 1.77 6.36
CA LEU A 218 12.38 1.03 6.48
C LEU A 218 12.20 -0.15 7.45
N GLY A 219 11.61 -1.22 6.94
CA GLY A 219 11.48 -2.50 7.61
C GLY A 219 12.23 -3.60 6.86
N ARG A 220 12.50 -4.72 7.52
CA ARG A 220 13.22 -5.86 6.92
C ARG A 220 12.52 -6.42 5.69
N GLU A 221 11.18 -6.39 5.69
CA GLU A 221 10.33 -6.84 4.58
C GLU A 221 10.57 -6.06 3.29
N LYS A 222 11.12 -4.84 3.36
CA LYS A 222 11.41 -4.00 2.19
C LYS A 222 12.74 -4.33 1.51
N SER A 223 13.55 -5.19 2.11
CA SER A 223 14.81 -5.69 1.53
C SER A 223 15.77 -4.59 1.05
N VAL A 224 15.79 -3.44 1.75
CA VAL A 224 16.71 -2.33 1.42
C VAL A 224 18.17 -2.74 1.64
N ASP A 225 18.42 -3.67 2.57
CA ASP A 225 19.74 -4.28 2.77
C ASP A 225 20.22 -5.06 1.53
N VAL A 226 19.33 -5.72 0.81
CA VAL A 226 19.63 -6.40 -0.46
C VAL A 226 19.99 -5.37 -1.54
N LEU A 227 19.21 -4.29 -1.62
CA LEU A 227 19.49 -3.18 -2.54
C LEU A 227 20.88 -2.59 -2.27
N PHE A 228 21.25 -2.36 -1.00
CA PHE A 228 22.56 -1.83 -0.62
C PHE A 228 23.71 -2.77 -1.01
N LYS A 229 23.55 -4.07 -0.78
CA LYS A 229 24.53 -5.09 -1.19
C LYS A 229 24.74 -5.12 -2.71
N TYR A 230 23.66 -5.02 -3.48
CA TYR A 230 23.72 -4.96 -4.93
C TYR A 230 24.37 -3.67 -5.41
N TRP A 231 24.00 -2.54 -4.81
CA TRP A 231 24.58 -1.23 -5.09
C TRP A 231 26.09 -1.22 -4.83
N ALA A 232 26.54 -1.62 -3.65
CA ALA A 232 27.94 -1.66 -3.26
C ALA A 232 28.82 -2.54 -4.18
N LYS A 233 28.24 -3.64 -4.65
CA LYS A 233 28.94 -4.60 -5.51
C LYS A 233 29.19 -4.01 -6.90
N ARG A 234 28.28 -3.22 -7.44
CA ARG A 234 28.30 -2.80 -8.84
C ARG A 234 28.55 -1.31 -9.04
N VAL A 235 27.85 -0.44 -8.32
CA VAL A 235 27.94 1.01 -8.52
C VAL A 235 29.22 1.55 -7.88
N LYS A 236 29.97 2.36 -8.64
CA LYS A 236 31.20 2.99 -8.19
C LYS A 236 31.04 4.51 -8.15
N PRO A 237 31.82 5.24 -7.34
CA PRO A 237 31.77 6.71 -7.31
C PRO A 237 31.90 7.36 -8.69
N ALA A 238 32.69 6.75 -9.59
CA ALA A 238 32.90 7.23 -10.96
C ALA A 238 31.64 7.12 -11.84
N ASP A 239 30.65 6.30 -11.46
CA ASP A 239 29.40 6.20 -12.18
C ASP A 239 28.47 7.43 -11.98
N ASP A 240 28.82 8.30 -11.02
CA ASP A 240 28.06 9.50 -10.65
C ASP A 240 26.58 9.21 -10.48
N MET A 241 26.28 8.28 -9.58
CA MET A 241 24.92 7.86 -9.19
C MET A 241 24.77 7.96 -7.67
N LYS A 242 23.61 8.43 -7.20
CA LYS A 242 23.26 8.45 -5.77
C LYS A 242 21.94 7.76 -5.52
N LEU A 243 21.85 7.12 -4.36
CA LEU A 243 20.65 6.42 -3.90
C LEU A 243 19.98 7.23 -2.78
N LEU A 244 18.75 7.66 -3.01
CA LEU A 244 17.94 8.41 -2.07
C LEU A 244 16.96 7.48 -1.37
N ILE A 245 17.07 7.38 -0.05
CA ILE A 245 16.19 6.57 0.79
C ILE A 245 15.17 7.49 1.47
N ILE A 246 13.93 7.48 0.98
CA ILE A 246 12.84 8.32 1.49
C ILE A 246 12.00 7.48 2.46
N GLY A 247 11.94 7.89 3.71
CA GLY A 247 11.17 7.23 4.75
C GLY A 247 11.98 6.90 5.99
N GLY A 248 11.29 6.44 7.02
CA GLY A 248 11.85 6.01 8.28
C GLY A 248 11.32 4.65 8.69
N GLY A 249 11.87 4.06 9.72
CA GLY A 249 11.41 2.77 10.24
C GLY A 249 12.40 2.05 11.14
N PRO A 250 12.01 0.87 11.66
CA PRO A 250 12.80 0.17 12.67
C PRO A 250 14.19 -0.29 12.19
N SER A 251 14.39 -0.43 10.86
CA SER A 251 15.67 -0.84 10.28
C SER A 251 16.57 0.33 9.89
N GLU A 252 16.16 1.59 10.12
CA GLU A 252 16.90 2.77 9.64
C GLU A 252 18.35 2.79 10.16
N GLU A 253 18.55 2.60 11.46
CA GLU A 253 19.90 2.62 12.06
C GLU A 253 20.75 1.41 11.62
N GLU A 254 20.14 0.24 11.43
CA GLU A 254 20.79 -0.95 10.87
C GLU A 254 21.26 -0.66 9.42
N LEU A 255 20.44 -0.01 8.61
CA LEU A 255 20.76 0.33 7.22
C LEU A 255 21.85 1.40 7.12
N LYS A 256 21.85 2.42 8.00
CA LYS A 256 22.94 3.41 8.05
C LYS A 256 24.27 2.75 8.37
N LYS A 257 24.31 1.83 9.34
CA LYS A 257 25.51 1.05 9.66
C LYS A 257 25.96 0.19 8.48
N LEU A 258 25.02 -0.49 7.84
CA LEU A 258 25.30 -1.32 6.67
C LEU A 258 25.89 -0.50 5.51
N ALA A 259 25.41 0.73 5.28
CA ALA A 259 25.95 1.62 4.26
C ALA A 259 27.44 1.94 4.52
N VAL A 260 27.83 2.17 5.79
CA VAL A 260 29.23 2.38 6.19
C VAL A 260 30.05 1.10 6.01
N GLU A 261 29.55 -0.06 6.47
CA GLU A 261 30.21 -1.35 6.33
C GLU A 261 30.49 -1.73 4.87
N LEU A 262 29.58 -1.35 3.98
CA LEU A 262 29.69 -1.59 2.54
C LEU A 262 30.48 -0.49 1.80
N GLY A 263 30.89 0.59 2.47
CA GLY A 263 31.62 1.71 1.88
C GLY A 263 30.82 2.56 0.89
N ILE A 264 29.49 2.60 1.05
CA ILE A 264 28.57 3.35 0.17
C ILE A 264 27.92 4.57 0.85
N GLN A 265 28.33 4.92 2.06
CA GLN A 265 27.72 6.00 2.84
C GLN A 265 27.70 7.35 2.10
N ASP A 266 28.69 7.64 1.25
CA ASP A 266 28.77 8.88 0.48
C ASP A 266 27.86 8.87 -0.78
N MET A 267 27.37 7.68 -1.16
CA MET A 267 26.45 7.49 -2.29
C MET A 267 25.00 7.35 -1.85
N VAL A 268 24.71 7.20 -0.53
CA VAL A 268 23.37 6.99 0.00
C VAL A 268 22.92 8.17 0.83
N ILE A 269 21.75 8.70 0.51
CA ILE A 269 21.14 9.84 1.21
C ILE A 269 19.89 9.34 1.93
N PHE A 270 19.82 9.53 3.24
CA PHE A 270 18.61 9.26 4.03
C PHE A 270 17.87 10.56 4.32
N THR A 271 16.60 10.65 3.94
CA THR A 271 15.77 11.84 4.23
C THR A 271 15.08 11.77 5.58
N GLY A 272 14.97 10.55 6.15
CA GLY A 272 14.03 10.29 7.23
C GLY A 272 12.57 10.30 6.73
N LYS A 273 11.63 10.35 7.66
CA LYS A 273 10.20 10.37 7.36
C LYS A 273 9.81 11.69 6.69
N VAL A 274 9.13 11.61 5.56
CA VAL A 274 8.60 12.75 4.79
C VAL A 274 7.08 12.66 4.78
N ASP A 275 6.41 13.80 4.95
CA ASP A 275 4.95 13.84 4.85
C ASP A 275 4.49 13.60 3.41
N HIS A 276 3.38 12.86 3.26
CA HIS A 276 2.86 12.44 1.96
C HIS A 276 2.67 13.61 0.98
N LYS A 277 2.17 14.74 1.47
CA LYS A 277 1.97 15.96 0.66
C LYS A 277 3.26 16.62 0.18
N GLU A 278 4.39 16.29 0.80
CA GLU A 278 5.71 16.82 0.47
C GLU A 278 6.52 15.87 -0.42
N LEU A 279 6.01 14.65 -0.71
CA LEU A 279 6.69 13.67 -1.56
C LEU A 279 6.86 14.09 -3.03
N PRO A 280 5.90 14.80 -3.68
CA PRO A 280 6.00 15.09 -5.12
C PRO A 280 7.33 15.73 -5.55
N PRO A 281 7.87 16.78 -4.89
CA PRO A 281 9.17 17.35 -5.26
C PRO A 281 10.35 16.37 -5.09
N TYR A 282 10.27 15.43 -4.13
CA TYR A 282 11.30 14.42 -3.94
C TYR A 282 11.33 13.45 -5.13
N TYR A 283 10.19 12.90 -5.53
CA TYR A 283 10.11 12.04 -6.70
C TYR A 283 10.53 12.78 -7.98
N ALA A 284 10.04 14.01 -8.17
CA ALA A 284 10.38 14.83 -9.34
C ALA A 284 11.86 15.18 -9.45
N SER A 285 12.60 15.18 -8.33
CA SER A 285 14.05 15.40 -8.31
C SER A 285 14.85 14.18 -8.73
N CYS A 286 14.22 13.00 -8.82
CA CYS A 286 14.84 11.72 -9.13
C CYS A 286 14.72 11.36 -10.61
N ASP A 287 15.58 10.44 -11.03
CA ASP A 287 15.59 9.90 -12.39
C ASP A 287 14.92 8.53 -12.48
N LEU A 288 14.91 7.76 -11.36
CA LEU A 288 14.43 6.39 -11.29
C LEU A 288 13.95 6.05 -9.89
N TYR A 289 12.88 5.25 -9.80
CA TYR A 289 12.46 4.57 -8.57
C TYR A 289 12.99 3.13 -8.57
N ILE A 290 13.57 2.68 -7.45
CA ILE A 290 14.11 1.32 -7.32
C ILE A 290 13.57 0.61 -6.09
N THR A 291 13.31 -0.69 -6.20
CA THR A 291 12.93 -1.53 -5.06
C THR A 291 13.46 -2.95 -5.20
N ALA A 292 13.87 -3.53 -4.08
CA ALA A 292 14.21 -4.95 -3.96
C ALA A 292 13.16 -5.72 -3.13
N SER A 293 12.06 -5.08 -2.76
CA SER A 293 10.99 -5.65 -1.94
C SER A 293 10.28 -6.80 -2.66
N LEU A 294 10.08 -7.91 -1.96
CA LEU A 294 9.25 -9.04 -2.38
C LEU A 294 7.98 -9.17 -1.55
N SER A 295 7.76 -8.29 -0.58
CA SER A 295 6.59 -8.32 0.32
C SER A 295 5.43 -7.44 -0.15
N ASP A 296 5.67 -6.54 -1.11
CA ASP A 296 4.62 -5.65 -1.60
C ASP A 296 3.56 -6.43 -2.39
N THR A 297 2.32 -6.19 -2.05
CA THR A 297 1.19 -6.71 -2.84
C THR A 297 0.89 -5.83 -4.05
N ASN A 298 1.01 -4.52 -3.88
CA ASN A 298 0.97 -3.49 -4.95
C ASN A 298 1.41 -2.19 -4.29
N SER A 299 2.64 -1.76 -4.55
CA SER A 299 3.26 -0.64 -3.82
C SER A 299 2.65 0.71 -4.21
N ILE A 300 2.01 1.39 -3.27
CA ILE A 300 1.47 2.74 -3.49
C ILE A 300 2.61 3.74 -3.77
N SER A 301 3.72 3.69 -3.02
CA SER A 301 4.86 4.57 -3.27
C SER A 301 5.48 4.39 -4.66
N MET A 302 5.43 3.17 -5.21
CA MET A 302 5.82 2.91 -6.59
C MET A 302 4.84 3.55 -7.58
N LEU A 303 3.52 3.45 -7.34
CA LEU A 303 2.50 4.08 -8.18
C LEU A 303 2.59 5.61 -8.13
N GLU A 304 2.88 6.19 -6.97
CA GLU A 304 3.13 7.62 -6.78
C GLU A 304 4.35 8.09 -7.59
N ALA A 305 5.44 7.34 -7.53
CA ALA A 305 6.62 7.60 -8.34
C ALA A 305 6.30 7.53 -9.86
N MET A 306 5.55 6.51 -10.28
CA MET A 306 5.10 6.39 -11.68
C MET A 306 4.19 7.57 -12.09
N ALA A 307 3.33 8.07 -11.22
CA ALA A 307 2.47 9.21 -11.49
C ALA A 307 3.29 10.50 -11.76
N THR A 308 4.48 10.64 -11.12
CA THR A 308 5.42 11.73 -11.46
C THR A 308 6.21 11.47 -12.74
N GLY A 309 6.07 10.30 -13.34
CA GLY A 309 6.80 9.88 -14.52
C GLY A 309 8.14 9.18 -14.22
N LEU A 310 8.39 8.73 -12.99
CA LEU A 310 9.60 7.97 -12.68
C LEU A 310 9.48 6.54 -13.18
N PRO A 311 10.37 6.08 -14.08
CA PRO A 311 10.48 4.66 -14.39
C PRO A 311 10.84 3.85 -13.14
N VAL A 312 10.40 2.60 -13.10
CA VAL A 312 10.62 1.71 -11.96
C VAL A 312 11.62 0.62 -12.29
N LEU A 313 12.59 0.41 -11.42
CA LEU A 313 13.47 -0.76 -11.45
C LEU A 313 13.09 -1.70 -10.29
N HIS A 314 12.39 -2.78 -10.61
CA HIS A 314 11.81 -3.70 -9.65
C HIS A 314 12.54 -5.04 -9.65
N ARG A 315 12.89 -5.56 -8.47
CA ARG A 315 13.41 -6.92 -8.37
C ARG A 315 12.35 -7.93 -8.82
N TYR A 316 12.75 -8.93 -9.58
CA TYR A 316 11.85 -9.99 -10.05
C TYR A 316 11.05 -10.61 -8.90
N ASP A 317 9.75 -10.65 -9.06
CA ASP A 317 8.79 -11.22 -8.15
C ASP A 317 7.68 -11.92 -8.94
N PRO A 318 7.68 -13.27 -9.02
CA PRO A 318 6.74 -14.02 -9.84
C PRO A 318 5.28 -13.84 -9.45
N LEU A 319 5.01 -13.43 -8.18
CA LEU A 319 3.66 -13.19 -7.70
C LEU A 319 3.18 -11.74 -7.96
N ASN A 320 4.04 -10.89 -8.48
CA ASN A 320 3.76 -9.47 -8.74
C ASN A 320 3.91 -9.10 -10.22
N GLU A 321 3.83 -10.09 -11.11
CA GLU A 321 3.91 -9.88 -12.55
C GLU A 321 2.84 -8.90 -13.05
N GLY A 322 3.25 -8.06 -14.00
CA GLY A 322 2.36 -7.13 -14.70
C GLY A 322 2.26 -5.73 -14.06
N GLN A 323 2.78 -5.49 -12.87
CA GLN A 323 2.88 -4.13 -12.31
C GLN A 323 3.97 -3.31 -13.01
N VAL A 324 5.14 -3.92 -13.21
CA VAL A 324 6.21 -3.34 -14.01
C VAL A 324 6.30 -4.09 -15.35
N LYS A 325 6.27 -3.35 -16.44
CA LYS A 325 6.35 -3.86 -17.80
C LYS A 325 7.61 -3.31 -18.46
N ASN A 326 8.55 -4.20 -18.81
CA ASN A 326 9.84 -3.81 -19.40
C ASN A 326 9.66 -2.89 -20.61
N GLY A 327 10.34 -1.73 -20.59
CA GLY A 327 10.30 -0.74 -21.65
C GLY A 327 9.02 0.11 -21.74
N ILE A 328 8.03 -0.10 -20.86
CA ILE A 328 6.77 0.68 -20.82
C ILE A 328 6.74 1.60 -19.59
N ASN A 329 6.93 1.04 -18.39
CA ASN A 329 6.90 1.81 -17.16
C ASN A 329 8.09 1.52 -16.23
N GLY A 330 9.02 0.69 -16.68
CA GLY A 330 10.22 0.33 -15.92
C GLY A 330 10.89 -0.90 -16.47
N TYR A 331 11.71 -1.53 -15.63
CA TYR A 331 12.38 -2.79 -15.92
C TYR A 331 12.40 -3.69 -14.69
N ILE A 332 12.44 -5.02 -14.95
CA ILE A 332 12.54 -6.05 -13.92
C ILE A 332 13.96 -6.59 -13.93
N TYR A 333 14.60 -6.66 -12.76
CA TYR A 333 15.94 -7.23 -12.59
C TYR A 333 15.94 -8.46 -11.70
N HIS A 334 16.78 -9.45 -12.00
CA HIS A 334 16.91 -10.69 -11.25
C HIS A 334 18.08 -10.66 -10.26
N ASP A 335 19.15 -9.98 -10.62
CA ASP A 335 20.38 -9.90 -9.83
C ASP A 335 21.05 -8.51 -9.89
N ASP A 336 22.18 -8.40 -9.20
CA ASP A 336 22.96 -7.16 -9.14
C ASP A 336 23.54 -6.73 -10.50
N ALA A 337 23.81 -7.67 -11.41
CA ALA A 337 24.34 -7.35 -12.72
C ALA A 337 23.28 -6.75 -13.64
N GLU A 338 22.10 -7.36 -13.69
CA GLU A 338 20.96 -6.81 -14.45
C GLU A 338 20.52 -5.45 -13.89
N MET A 339 20.46 -5.31 -12.55
CA MET A 339 20.18 -4.02 -11.91
C MET A 339 21.13 -2.93 -12.42
N TYR A 340 22.42 -3.20 -12.41
CA TYR A 340 23.44 -2.24 -12.84
C TYR A 340 23.36 -1.92 -14.33
N ASN A 341 23.13 -2.94 -15.18
CA ASN A 341 23.00 -2.74 -16.62
C ASN A 341 21.82 -1.80 -16.95
N TYR A 342 20.68 -1.96 -16.26
CA TYR A 342 19.54 -1.05 -16.43
C TYR A 342 19.85 0.36 -15.91
N LEU A 343 20.54 0.51 -14.77
CA LEU A 343 20.96 1.83 -14.28
C LEU A 343 21.83 2.55 -15.30
N VAL A 344 22.84 1.88 -15.87
CA VAL A 344 23.73 2.46 -16.89
C VAL A 344 22.96 2.79 -18.17
N MET A 345 22.10 1.88 -18.63
CA MET A 345 21.28 2.11 -19.83
C MET A 345 20.42 3.37 -19.66
N MET A 346 19.74 3.51 -18.53
CA MET A 346 18.83 4.64 -18.27
C MET A 346 19.60 5.95 -18.06
N LYS A 347 20.78 5.91 -17.43
CA LYS A 347 21.63 7.08 -17.29
C LYS A 347 22.02 7.66 -18.64
N ASN A 348 22.34 6.79 -19.60
CA ASN A 348 22.84 7.16 -20.92
C ASN A 348 21.76 7.53 -21.94
N GLN A 349 20.48 7.52 -21.57
CA GLN A 349 19.39 7.97 -22.44
C GLN A 349 19.52 9.47 -22.76
N THR A 350 19.17 9.85 -23.98
CA THR A 350 19.04 11.27 -24.34
C THR A 350 17.88 11.94 -23.58
N PRO A 351 17.86 13.27 -23.46
CA PRO A 351 16.73 13.97 -22.84
C PRO A 351 15.38 13.62 -23.48
N GLU A 352 15.32 13.46 -24.79
CA GLU A 352 14.11 13.11 -25.55
C GLU A 352 13.67 11.67 -25.25
N GLU A 353 14.59 10.73 -25.11
CA GLU A 353 14.30 9.35 -24.72
C GLU A 353 13.77 9.29 -23.30
N LYS A 354 14.39 10.03 -22.37
CA LYS A 354 13.94 10.13 -20.97
C LYS A 354 12.51 10.68 -20.90
N GLU A 355 12.20 11.76 -21.62
CA GLU A 355 10.86 12.35 -21.56
C GLU A 355 9.80 11.44 -22.19
N ARG A 356 10.09 10.80 -23.32
CA ARG A 356 9.17 9.80 -23.91
C ARG A 356 8.90 8.64 -22.94
N PHE A 357 9.94 8.18 -22.26
CA PHE A 357 9.78 7.10 -21.27
C PHE A 357 8.98 7.56 -20.05
N ARG A 358 9.24 8.77 -19.52
CA ARG A 358 8.46 9.39 -18.46
C ARG A 358 6.98 9.52 -18.82
N GLN A 359 6.67 9.90 -20.06
CA GLN A 359 5.28 9.97 -20.52
C GLN A 359 4.63 8.59 -20.54
N SER A 360 5.31 7.57 -21.09
CA SER A 360 4.82 6.18 -21.09
C SER A 360 4.56 5.66 -19.67
N VAL A 361 5.41 6.03 -18.70
CA VAL A 361 5.23 5.67 -17.28
C VAL A 361 3.97 6.31 -16.72
N ARG A 362 3.75 7.61 -16.92
CA ARG A 362 2.53 8.31 -16.49
C ARG A 362 1.27 7.68 -17.07
N ASP A 363 1.29 7.38 -18.37
CA ASP A 363 0.15 6.78 -19.06
C ASP A 363 -0.20 5.38 -18.49
N SER A 364 0.80 4.67 -18.02
CA SER A 364 0.61 3.33 -17.43
C SER A 364 -0.19 3.32 -16.11
N VAL A 365 -0.26 4.46 -15.41
CA VAL A 365 -0.96 4.60 -14.12
C VAL A 365 -2.21 5.49 -14.17
N ASN A 366 -2.58 6.01 -15.34
CA ASN A 366 -3.76 6.87 -15.50
C ASN A 366 -5.06 6.24 -14.99
N GLN A 367 -5.14 4.91 -14.97
CA GLN A 367 -6.32 4.18 -14.48
C GLN A 367 -6.30 3.92 -12.97
N ALA A 368 -5.25 4.31 -12.26
CA ALA A 368 -5.13 4.11 -10.81
C ALA A 368 -5.86 5.18 -9.97
N GLY A 369 -6.74 5.97 -10.58
CA GLY A 369 -7.51 7.02 -9.92
C GLY A 369 -8.72 6.51 -9.12
N CYS A 370 -9.29 7.39 -8.29
CA CYS A 370 -10.36 7.08 -7.36
C CYS A 370 -11.64 6.55 -8.01
N GLU A 371 -12.03 7.10 -9.16
CA GLU A 371 -13.27 6.71 -9.85
C GLU A 371 -13.18 5.30 -10.42
N ASN A 372 -12.02 4.92 -10.99
CA ASN A 372 -11.82 3.57 -11.51
C ASN A 372 -11.84 2.52 -10.39
N LEU A 373 -11.20 2.80 -9.25
CA LEU A 373 -11.29 1.95 -8.07
C LEU A 373 -12.74 1.78 -7.61
N ALA A 374 -13.49 2.89 -7.47
CA ALA A 374 -14.86 2.88 -7.01
C ALA A 374 -15.78 2.13 -7.98
N ASN A 375 -15.68 2.40 -9.29
CA ASN A 375 -16.47 1.71 -10.32
C ASN A 375 -16.24 0.19 -10.29
N TYR A 376 -14.98 -0.24 -10.14
CA TYR A 376 -14.68 -1.66 -10.05
C TYR A 376 -15.28 -2.29 -8.79
N LEU A 377 -15.12 -1.62 -7.63
CA LEU A 377 -15.68 -2.13 -6.37
C LEU A 377 -17.21 -2.11 -6.35
N ILE A 378 -17.86 -1.14 -7.00
CA ILE A 378 -19.31 -1.14 -7.17
C ILE A 378 -19.76 -2.41 -7.92
N THR A 379 -19.03 -2.84 -8.94
CA THR A 379 -19.33 -4.11 -9.64
C THR A 379 -19.23 -5.30 -8.69
N VAL A 380 -18.22 -5.34 -7.82
CA VAL A 380 -18.07 -6.40 -6.81
C VAL A 380 -19.20 -6.33 -5.77
N TYR A 381 -19.55 -5.13 -5.31
CA TYR A 381 -20.63 -4.92 -4.33
C TYR A 381 -21.99 -5.35 -4.89
N THR A 382 -22.29 -4.98 -6.13
CA THR A 382 -23.53 -5.37 -6.80
C THR A 382 -23.67 -6.88 -6.86
N LYS A 383 -22.63 -7.58 -7.35
CA LYS A 383 -22.61 -9.05 -7.40
C LYS A 383 -22.75 -9.69 -6.02
N ALA A 384 -22.11 -9.11 -4.98
CA ALA A 384 -22.22 -9.63 -3.62
C ALA A 384 -23.64 -9.42 -3.05
N TYR A 385 -24.27 -8.31 -3.36
CA TYR A 385 -25.64 -7.96 -2.96
C TYR A 385 -26.66 -8.89 -3.61
N GLU A 386 -26.57 -9.08 -4.93
CA GLU A 386 -27.47 -9.97 -5.70
C GLU A 386 -27.39 -11.42 -5.17
N LYS A 387 -26.18 -11.96 -4.99
CA LYS A 387 -26.00 -13.30 -4.40
C LYS A 387 -26.60 -13.43 -3.00
N ALA A 388 -26.57 -12.36 -2.21
CA ALA A 388 -27.17 -12.38 -0.87
C ALA A 388 -28.69 -12.33 -0.92
N LEU A 389 -29.30 -11.64 -1.89
CA LEU A 389 -30.74 -11.62 -2.13
C LEU A 389 -31.25 -13.01 -2.58
N GLU A 390 -30.61 -13.61 -3.59
CA GLU A 390 -30.95 -14.96 -4.07
C GLU A 390 -30.93 -16.01 -2.94
N LYS A 391 -29.94 -15.88 -2.04
CA LYS A 391 -29.85 -16.79 -0.89
C LYS A 391 -31.01 -16.59 0.09
N LYS A 392 -31.42 -15.34 0.35
CA LYS A 392 -32.54 -15.03 1.22
C LYS A 392 -33.86 -15.57 0.64
N GLU A 393 -34.10 -15.45 -0.67
CA GLU A 393 -35.26 -15.97 -1.35
C GLU A 393 -35.34 -17.50 -1.24
N LYS A 394 -34.24 -18.21 -1.42
CA LYS A 394 -34.16 -19.66 -1.27
C LYS A 394 -34.35 -20.19 0.16
N GLU A 395 -34.04 -19.36 1.18
CA GLU A 395 -34.27 -19.71 2.59
C GLU A 395 -35.71 -19.41 3.04
N THR A 396 -36.50 -18.68 2.25
CA THR A 396 -37.87 -18.28 2.56
C THR A 396 -38.93 -19.18 1.88
N VAL A 397 -38.49 -20.00 0.91
CA VAL A 397 -39.24 -21.08 0.26
C VAL A 397 -38.97 -22.41 0.96
#